data_d0b5dadfda27d86255696ff6a71d8885
#
_entry.id   d0b5dadfda27d86255696ff6a71d8885
#
_cell.length_a   1.000
_cell.length_b   1.000
_cell.length_c   1.000
_cell.angle_alpha   90.00
_cell.angle_beta   90.00
_cell.angle_gamma   90.00
#
_symmetry.space_group_name_H-M   'P 1'
#
loop_
_entity.id
_entity.type
_entity.pdbx_description
1 polymer ?
#
loop_
_entity_poly.entity_id
_entity_poly.type
_entity_poly.pdbx_seq_one_letter_code
_entity_poly.pdbx_strand_id
1 'polypeptide(L)'
;MLFRSWETAWMTNMGEFHDRLKEQLKAYLKAKNLLLFVNGHMALEMALQAMNLSGEVITTPFSFASTTHAIMRNNLTPVFCDIKEDDYTIDADRIEALITDKTTAILPVHVYGNVCDVEKIERIAKKQNLKVIYDAAHAFGVEVNGRGIGTFGDASMFSFHATKVFNTIEGGAVTFQDPSLEVLLNYLKNFGITGKESVEYVGGNAKMNEFQAAMGICNLRHVEDNIEKRRLITEHYRKRLSGIPGIRLNQEKEGILPNYAYFPVAFDGFSMTRNEVYELLASHHIFARKYFYPLITDFDCYREQFQGVSLPCAKKAADSVLTLPLYADLSISDADRICDIILGVKPKGRL
;
A
#
# COMPACT_ATOMS: atom_id res chain seq x y z
N MET A 1 -20.96 -12.16 16.68
CA MET A 1 -20.09 -11.01 16.98
C MET A 1 -20.87 -9.70 17.10
N LEU A 2 -21.57 -9.22 16.08
CA LEU A 2 -22.27 -7.91 16.13
C LEU A 2 -23.28 -7.80 17.30
N PHE A 3 -24.05 -8.86 17.62
CA PHE A 3 -24.95 -8.87 18.79
C PHE A 3 -24.20 -8.62 20.10
N ARG A 4 -22.97 -9.14 20.26
CA ARG A 4 -22.19 -8.95 21.48
C ARG A 4 -21.77 -7.50 21.69
N SER A 5 -21.33 -6.79 20.62
CA SER A 5 -21.05 -5.35 20.71
C SER A 5 -22.30 -4.56 21.09
N TRP A 6 -23.48 -5.03 20.65
CA TRP A 6 -24.75 -4.41 20.99
C TRP A 6 -25.13 -4.63 22.46
N GLU A 7 -24.94 -5.86 22.97
CA GLU A 7 -25.18 -6.22 24.36
C GLU A 7 -24.27 -5.44 25.34
N THR A 8 -23.00 -5.27 24.98
CA THR A 8 -22.03 -4.56 25.82
C THR A 8 -22.13 -3.04 25.70
N ALA A 9 -22.81 -2.52 24.65
CA ALA A 9 -22.83 -1.12 24.25
C ALA A 9 -21.42 -0.49 24.04
N TRP A 10 -20.37 -1.33 23.94
CA TRP A 10 -18.99 -0.89 23.72
C TRP A 10 -18.68 -0.94 22.24
N MET A 11 -18.78 0.21 21.53
CA MET A 11 -18.76 0.23 20.06
C MET A 11 -17.57 0.91 19.43
N THR A 12 -16.88 1.81 20.15
CA THR A 12 -15.92 2.71 19.51
C THR A 12 -14.52 2.79 20.13
N ASN A 13 -14.34 2.38 21.39
CA ASN A 13 -13.12 2.68 22.14
C ASN A 13 -12.38 1.38 22.51
N MET A 14 -11.76 0.74 21.54
CA MET A 14 -10.89 -0.43 21.76
C MET A 14 -11.56 -1.51 22.64
N GLY A 15 -12.65 -2.07 22.12
CA GLY A 15 -13.39 -3.13 22.79
C GLY A 15 -12.82 -4.53 22.50
N GLU A 16 -13.61 -5.57 22.84
CA GLU A 16 -13.22 -6.98 22.77
C GLU A 16 -12.77 -7.41 21.35
N PHE A 17 -13.49 -6.98 20.31
CA PHE A 17 -13.14 -7.35 18.92
C PHE A 17 -11.93 -6.61 18.41
N HIS A 18 -11.76 -5.35 18.80
CA HIS A 18 -10.55 -4.58 18.50
C HIS A 18 -9.31 -5.28 19.05
N ASP A 19 -9.31 -5.68 20.34
CA ASP A 19 -8.18 -6.34 20.96
C ASP A 19 -7.92 -7.72 20.34
N ARG A 20 -8.98 -8.47 20.07
CA ARG A 20 -8.89 -9.79 19.42
C ARG A 20 -8.32 -9.67 18.00
N LEU A 21 -8.78 -8.71 17.20
CA LEU A 21 -8.25 -8.48 15.86
C LEU A 21 -6.79 -8.07 15.93
N LYS A 22 -6.41 -7.18 16.87
CA LYS A 22 -5.03 -6.74 17.08
C LYS A 22 -4.10 -7.95 17.29
N GLU A 23 -4.45 -8.86 18.20
CA GLU A 23 -3.61 -10.03 18.48
C GLU A 23 -3.56 -11.02 17.30
N GLN A 24 -4.68 -11.23 16.60
CA GLN A 24 -4.70 -12.07 15.41
C GLN A 24 -3.83 -11.50 14.28
N LEU A 25 -3.87 -10.18 14.06
CA LEU A 25 -3.05 -9.52 13.04
C LEU A 25 -1.56 -9.49 13.43
N LYS A 26 -1.22 -9.32 14.71
CA LYS A 26 0.17 -9.46 15.18
C LYS A 26 0.73 -10.84 14.82
N ALA A 27 -0.03 -11.88 15.08
CA ALA A 27 0.36 -13.24 14.76
C ALA A 27 0.49 -13.46 13.24
N TYR A 28 -0.49 -13.02 12.47
CA TYR A 28 -0.52 -13.18 11.02
C TYR A 28 0.62 -12.42 10.32
N LEU A 29 0.86 -11.17 10.69
CA LEU A 29 1.90 -10.32 10.12
C LEU A 29 3.29 -10.58 10.75
N LYS A 30 3.41 -11.51 11.68
CA LYS A 30 4.64 -11.83 12.43
C LYS A 30 5.25 -10.59 13.12
N ALA A 31 4.41 -9.62 13.50
CA ALA A 31 4.83 -8.36 14.09
C ALA A 31 4.75 -8.42 15.61
N LYS A 32 5.76 -7.83 16.29
CA LYS A 32 5.78 -7.77 17.77
C LYS A 32 4.79 -6.74 18.31
N ASN A 33 4.75 -5.57 17.67
CA ASN A 33 3.89 -4.46 18.06
C ASN A 33 2.99 -4.08 16.89
N LEU A 34 1.71 -3.83 17.18
CA LEU A 34 0.71 -3.42 16.19
C LEU A 34 -0.39 -2.62 16.87
N LEU A 35 -0.82 -1.53 16.24
CA LEU A 35 -2.02 -0.79 16.63
C LEU A 35 -2.96 -0.63 15.44
N LEU A 36 -4.27 -0.66 15.74
CA LEU A 36 -5.34 -0.50 14.77
C LEU A 36 -5.80 0.94 14.69
N PHE A 37 -6.19 1.36 13.47
CA PHE A 37 -6.65 2.69 13.14
C PHE A 37 -7.90 2.64 12.27
N VAL A 38 -8.65 3.75 12.24
CA VAL A 38 -9.89 3.89 11.47
C VAL A 38 -9.69 3.71 9.96
N ASN A 39 -8.52 4.05 9.43
CA ASN A 39 -8.10 3.82 8.03
C ASN A 39 -6.57 3.90 7.90
N GLY A 40 -6.06 3.52 6.72
CA GLY A 40 -4.61 3.53 6.45
C GLY A 40 -4.01 4.94 6.40
N HIS A 41 -4.75 5.96 5.94
CA HIS A 41 -4.25 7.33 5.90
C HIS A 41 -3.94 7.85 7.31
N MET A 42 -4.91 7.73 8.23
CA MET A 42 -4.71 8.13 9.63
C MET A 42 -3.62 7.31 10.31
N ALA A 43 -3.50 6.04 9.97
CA ALA A 43 -2.42 5.18 10.47
C ALA A 43 -1.04 5.73 10.06
N LEU A 44 -0.87 6.11 8.79
CA LEU A 44 0.40 6.68 8.29
C LEU A 44 0.68 8.07 8.88
N GLU A 45 -0.33 8.95 8.92
CA GLU A 45 -0.23 10.30 9.48
C GLU A 45 0.21 10.25 10.95
N MET A 46 -0.43 9.38 11.75
CA MET A 46 -0.09 9.22 13.17
C MET A 46 1.28 8.55 13.39
N ALA A 47 1.69 7.63 12.51
CA ALA A 47 3.02 7.04 12.58
C ALA A 47 4.13 8.08 12.36
N LEU A 48 3.96 8.96 11.37
CA LEU A 48 4.89 10.08 11.14
C LEU A 48 4.92 11.05 12.32
N GLN A 49 3.74 11.41 12.85
CA GLN A 49 3.63 12.30 13.99
C GLN A 49 4.30 11.72 15.25
N ALA A 50 4.10 10.43 15.53
CA ALA A 50 4.67 9.76 16.71
C ALA A 50 6.21 9.69 16.68
N MET A 51 6.82 9.74 15.50
CA MET A 51 8.28 9.74 15.34
C MET A 51 8.91 11.12 15.52
N ASN A 52 8.10 12.16 15.75
CA ASN A 52 8.56 13.53 15.99
C ASN A 52 9.57 14.02 14.94
N LEU A 53 9.28 13.78 13.67
CA LEU A 53 10.12 14.13 12.53
C LEU A 53 10.05 15.63 12.23
N SER A 54 11.10 16.15 11.58
CA SER A 54 11.17 17.52 11.07
C SER A 54 11.89 17.53 9.71
N GLY A 55 11.73 18.59 8.95
CA GLY A 55 12.46 18.78 7.70
C GLY A 55 11.98 17.87 6.55
N GLU A 56 12.87 17.09 5.95
CA GLU A 56 12.63 16.39 4.71
C GLU A 56 12.39 14.88 4.90
N VAL A 57 11.49 14.33 4.06
CA VAL A 57 11.19 12.89 3.99
C VAL A 57 11.33 12.44 2.54
N ILE A 58 12.28 11.54 2.28
CA ILE A 58 12.47 10.98 0.93
C ILE A 58 11.38 9.93 0.67
N THR A 59 10.66 10.08 -0.45
CA THR A 59 9.56 9.19 -0.86
C THR A 59 9.50 9.04 -2.38
N THR A 60 8.47 8.37 -2.90
CA THR A 60 8.23 8.21 -4.34
C THR A 60 7.01 8.98 -4.81
N PRO A 61 7.01 9.53 -6.05
CA PRO A 61 5.81 10.15 -6.63
C PRO A 61 4.82 9.14 -7.19
N PHE A 62 5.25 7.87 -7.39
CA PHE A 62 4.44 6.80 -7.95
C PHE A 62 3.74 6.02 -6.84
N SER A 63 2.76 6.66 -6.23
CA SER A 63 1.99 6.13 -5.09
C SER A 63 0.59 6.74 -5.06
N PHE A 64 -0.22 6.28 -4.12
CA PHE A 64 -1.50 6.92 -3.80
C PHE A 64 -1.28 8.24 -3.05
N ALA A 65 -2.19 9.20 -3.21
CA ALA A 65 -2.13 10.53 -2.61
C ALA A 65 -1.83 10.53 -1.09
N SER A 66 -2.30 9.51 -0.37
CA SER A 66 -2.12 9.38 1.08
C SER A 66 -0.67 9.48 1.53
N THR A 67 0.26 8.90 0.78
CA THR A 67 1.68 8.88 1.13
C THR A 67 2.23 10.31 1.28
N THR A 68 2.05 11.14 0.26
CA THR A 68 2.52 12.53 0.29
C THR A 68 1.65 13.42 1.18
N HIS A 69 0.33 13.20 1.19
CA HIS A 69 -0.55 13.98 2.07
C HIS A 69 -0.19 13.79 3.56
N ALA A 70 0.15 12.56 3.99
CA ALA A 70 0.56 12.30 5.36
C ALA A 70 1.86 13.04 5.73
N ILE A 71 2.82 13.13 4.80
CA ILE A 71 4.05 13.93 4.99
C ILE A 71 3.70 15.41 5.15
N MET A 72 2.94 15.97 4.20
CA MET A 72 2.58 17.39 4.20
C MET A 72 1.75 17.81 5.42
N ARG A 73 0.82 16.96 5.85
CA ARG A 73 -0.03 17.23 7.04
C ARG A 73 0.76 17.17 8.35
N ASN A 74 1.93 16.56 8.35
CA ASN A 74 2.88 16.60 9.47
C ASN A 74 3.88 17.76 9.37
N ASN A 75 3.66 18.74 8.48
CA ASN A 75 4.57 19.88 8.23
C ASN A 75 5.97 19.41 7.79
N LEU A 76 6.07 18.27 7.14
CA LEU A 76 7.30 17.72 6.56
C LEU A 76 7.35 18.03 5.07
N THR A 77 8.55 18.07 4.50
CA THR A 77 8.78 18.33 3.08
C THR A 77 9.06 17.01 2.35
N PRO A 78 8.23 16.56 1.42
CA PRO A 78 8.53 15.39 0.62
C PRO A 78 9.64 15.69 -0.38
N VAL A 79 10.63 14.79 -0.46
CA VAL A 79 11.69 14.79 -1.48
C VAL A 79 11.48 13.56 -2.34
N PHE A 80 11.16 13.76 -3.63
CA PHE A 80 10.82 12.65 -4.51
C PHE A 80 12.06 11.99 -5.11
N CYS A 81 12.18 10.69 -4.85
CA CYS A 81 13.12 9.79 -5.48
C CYS A 81 12.40 9.04 -6.61
N ASP A 82 13.07 8.86 -7.75
CA ASP A 82 12.53 8.08 -8.86
C ASP A 82 12.39 6.60 -8.50
N ILE A 83 11.73 5.83 -9.34
CA ILE A 83 11.42 4.42 -9.15
C ILE A 83 12.27 3.53 -10.05
N LYS A 84 12.33 2.24 -9.74
CA LYS A 84 12.83 1.21 -10.64
C LYS A 84 11.78 0.89 -11.71
N GLU A 85 12.22 0.63 -12.93
CA GLU A 85 11.31 0.29 -14.03
C GLU A 85 10.70 -1.11 -13.92
N ASP A 86 11.38 -2.03 -13.26
CA ASP A 86 11.03 -3.45 -13.20
C ASP A 86 9.96 -3.79 -12.16
N ASP A 87 9.95 -3.05 -11.03
CA ASP A 87 9.04 -3.33 -9.91
C ASP A 87 8.26 -2.12 -9.39
N TYR A 88 8.54 -0.92 -9.93
CA TYR A 88 7.91 0.36 -9.59
C TYR A 88 8.14 0.84 -8.15
N THR A 89 9.01 0.18 -7.39
CA THR A 89 9.39 0.63 -6.04
C THR A 89 10.44 1.73 -6.13
N ILE A 90 10.62 2.49 -5.05
CA ILE A 90 11.64 3.53 -4.96
C ILE A 90 13.02 2.98 -5.35
N ASP A 91 13.76 3.71 -6.18
CA ASP A 91 15.11 3.32 -6.56
C ASP A 91 16.10 3.62 -5.41
N ALA A 92 16.42 2.59 -4.64
CA ALA A 92 17.30 2.70 -3.48
C ALA A 92 18.73 3.14 -3.85
N ASP A 93 19.16 3.01 -5.13
CA ASP A 93 20.46 3.49 -5.61
C ASP A 93 20.53 5.02 -5.69
N ARG A 94 19.37 5.67 -5.75
CA ARG A 94 19.27 7.15 -5.87
C ARG A 94 19.03 7.85 -4.54
N ILE A 95 18.70 7.12 -3.46
CA ILE A 95 18.34 7.72 -2.17
C ILE A 95 19.49 8.55 -1.58
N GLU A 96 20.72 8.00 -1.54
CA GLU A 96 21.85 8.70 -0.90
C GLU A 96 22.14 10.07 -1.54
N ALA A 97 21.93 10.21 -2.85
CA ALA A 97 22.13 11.48 -3.56
C ALA A 97 21.09 12.56 -3.24
N LEU A 98 19.97 12.19 -2.61
CA LEU A 98 18.89 13.10 -2.22
C LEU A 98 18.96 13.52 -0.75
N ILE A 99 19.86 12.93 0.01
CA ILE A 99 19.99 13.21 1.45
C ILE A 99 20.66 14.57 1.65
N THR A 100 20.02 15.41 2.45
CA THR A 100 20.54 16.70 2.92
C THR A 100 20.66 16.70 4.45
N ASP A 101 21.16 17.78 5.03
CA ASP A 101 21.18 18.03 6.48
C ASP A 101 19.77 18.17 7.10
N LYS A 102 18.75 18.33 6.26
CA LYS A 102 17.33 18.41 6.67
C LYS A 102 16.59 17.07 6.59
N THR A 103 17.20 16.06 5.94
CA THR A 103 16.55 14.77 5.77
C THR A 103 16.48 14.01 7.09
N THR A 104 15.30 13.59 7.50
CA THR A 104 15.08 12.88 8.77
C THR A 104 14.48 11.49 8.60
N ALA A 105 13.84 11.22 7.45
CA ALA A 105 13.23 9.93 7.20
C ALA A 105 13.20 9.53 5.71
N ILE A 106 13.01 8.23 5.49
CA ILE A 106 12.67 7.64 4.20
C ILE A 106 11.27 7.00 4.36
N LEU A 107 10.36 7.31 3.45
CA LEU A 107 9.03 6.73 3.37
C LEU A 107 8.85 6.00 2.03
N PRO A 108 9.37 4.76 1.92
CA PRO A 108 9.22 3.96 0.71
C PRO A 108 7.85 3.32 0.66
N VAL A 109 7.39 3.00 -0.55
CA VAL A 109 6.08 2.38 -0.79
C VAL A 109 6.27 1.01 -1.42
N HIS A 110 5.67 -0.01 -0.84
CA HIS A 110 5.60 -1.36 -1.42
C HIS A 110 4.50 -1.41 -2.50
N VAL A 111 4.77 -0.72 -3.61
CA VAL A 111 3.79 -0.52 -4.69
C VAL A 111 3.31 -1.85 -5.26
N TYR A 112 2.00 -2.04 -5.36
CA TYR A 112 1.32 -3.27 -5.82
C TYR A 112 1.59 -4.54 -4.99
N GLY A 113 2.30 -4.43 -3.87
CA GLY A 113 2.82 -5.54 -3.08
C GLY A 113 4.25 -5.95 -3.46
N ASN A 114 4.88 -5.25 -4.44
CA ASN A 114 6.30 -5.41 -4.73
C ASN A 114 7.13 -4.87 -3.57
N VAL A 115 8.13 -5.64 -3.17
CA VAL A 115 8.96 -5.28 -2.01
C VAL A 115 10.08 -4.34 -2.45
N CYS A 116 10.20 -3.20 -1.76
CA CYS A 116 11.36 -2.32 -1.87
C CYS A 116 12.64 -3.07 -1.48
N ASP A 117 13.81 -2.56 -1.89
CA ASP A 117 15.10 -3.09 -1.41
C ASP A 117 15.30 -2.73 0.07
N VAL A 118 14.61 -3.51 0.93
CA VAL A 118 14.55 -3.24 2.37
C VAL A 118 15.92 -3.29 3.04
N GLU A 119 16.82 -4.16 2.56
CA GLU A 119 18.16 -4.29 3.11
C GLU A 119 19.03 -3.08 2.77
N LYS A 120 18.95 -2.59 1.53
CA LYS A 120 19.70 -1.42 1.11
C LYS A 120 19.18 -0.15 1.79
N ILE A 121 17.86 0.02 1.86
CA ILE A 121 17.23 1.14 2.55
C ILE A 121 17.63 1.14 4.03
N GLU A 122 17.63 -0.01 4.69
CA GLU A 122 18.07 -0.14 6.09
C GLU A 122 19.54 0.26 6.27
N ARG A 123 20.44 -0.16 5.37
CA ARG A 123 21.85 0.24 5.41
C ARG A 123 22.03 1.76 5.26
N ILE A 124 21.33 2.37 4.30
CA ILE A 124 21.34 3.83 4.09
C ILE A 124 20.84 4.54 5.34
N ALA A 125 19.70 4.13 5.85
CA ALA A 125 19.08 4.75 7.01
C ALA A 125 19.96 4.67 8.26
N LYS A 126 20.57 3.52 8.54
CA LYS A 126 21.51 3.35 9.65
C LYS A 126 22.75 4.23 9.51
N LYS A 127 23.33 4.32 8.31
CA LYS A 127 24.51 5.16 8.02
C LYS A 127 24.23 6.64 8.24
N GLN A 128 23.02 7.09 7.90
CA GLN A 128 22.62 8.49 7.92
C GLN A 128 21.72 8.87 9.11
N ASN A 129 21.50 7.92 10.05
CA ASN A 129 20.61 8.09 11.22
C ASN A 129 19.19 8.55 10.83
N LEU A 130 18.63 7.97 9.79
CA LEU A 130 17.28 8.28 9.29
C LEU A 130 16.26 7.26 9.81
N LYS A 131 15.02 7.71 10.00
CA LYS A 131 13.88 6.82 10.24
C LYS A 131 13.39 6.21 8.94
N VAL A 132 12.86 4.99 9.01
CA VAL A 132 12.24 4.31 7.86
C VAL A 132 10.81 3.93 8.20
N ILE A 133 9.86 4.51 7.49
CA ILE A 133 8.42 4.23 7.62
C ILE A 133 7.93 3.68 6.28
N TYR A 134 7.54 2.41 6.23
CA TYR A 134 7.02 1.83 4.99
C TYR A 134 5.53 2.10 4.83
N ASP A 135 5.13 2.60 3.66
CA ASP A 135 3.76 2.47 3.18
C ASP A 135 3.58 1.06 2.61
N ALA A 136 3.03 0.17 3.42
CA ALA A 136 2.74 -1.22 3.09
C ALA A 136 1.25 -1.45 2.79
N ALA A 137 0.52 -0.40 2.34
CA ALA A 137 -0.91 -0.48 2.04
C ALA A 137 -1.28 -1.56 1.02
N HIS A 138 -0.33 -2.03 0.21
CA HIS A 138 -0.51 -3.08 -0.78
C HIS A 138 0.17 -4.42 -0.39
N ALA A 139 0.87 -4.47 0.74
CA ALA A 139 1.75 -5.58 1.08
C ALA A 139 1.29 -6.40 2.30
N PHE A 140 -0.03 -6.42 2.59
CA PHE A 140 -0.56 -7.23 3.67
C PHE A 140 -0.25 -8.71 3.45
N GLY A 141 0.37 -9.37 4.43
CA GLY A 141 0.75 -10.79 4.36
C GLY A 141 1.97 -11.10 3.49
N VAL A 142 2.59 -10.10 2.86
CA VAL A 142 3.84 -10.30 2.11
C VAL A 142 4.98 -10.65 3.08
N GLU A 143 5.82 -11.62 2.68
CA GLU A 143 7.01 -12.00 3.44
C GLU A 143 8.29 -11.89 2.59
N VAL A 144 9.39 -11.62 3.26
CA VAL A 144 10.74 -11.60 2.70
C VAL A 144 11.59 -12.61 3.45
N ASN A 145 12.02 -13.69 2.81
CA ASN A 145 12.79 -14.77 3.42
C ASN A 145 12.15 -15.28 4.74
N GLY A 146 10.81 -15.43 4.75
CA GLY A 146 10.04 -15.89 5.92
C GLY A 146 9.78 -14.85 7.01
N ARG A 147 10.23 -13.60 6.82
CA ARG A 147 9.93 -12.47 7.71
C ARG A 147 8.75 -11.66 7.17
N GLY A 148 7.78 -11.37 8.00
CA GLY A 148 6.65 -10.51 7.62
C GLY A 148 7.11 -9.10 7.24
N ILE A 149 6.53 -8.52 6.18
CA ILE A 149 6.93 -7.20 5.64
C ILE A 149 6.81 -6.09 6.69
N GLY A 150 5.87 -6.19 7.63
CA GLY A 150 5.69 -5.24 8.72
C GLY A 150 6.79 -5.26 9.81
N THR A 151 7.81 -6.11 9.68
CA THR A 151 8.95 -6.19 10.62
C THR A 151 10.18 -5.42 10.12
N PHE A 152 10.09 -4.77 8.97
CA PHE A 152 11.16 -3.94 8.42
C PHE A 152 10.92 -2.45 8.72
N GLY A 153 12.01 -1.69 8.78
CA GLY A 153 11.99 -0.27 9.15
C GLY A 153 11.63 -0.01 10.62
N ASP A 154 11.44 1.25 10.97
CA ASP A 154 10.96 1.67 12.30
C ASP A 154 9.45 1.41 12.45
N ALA A 155 8.68 1.59 11.36
CA ALA A 155 7.25 1.27 11.29
C ALA A 155 6.82 0.90 9.86
N SER A 156 5.68 0.20 9.76
CA SER A 156 4.99 -0.06 8.49
C SER A 156 3.50 0.17 8.64
N MET A 157 2.92 0.94 7.71
CA MET A 157 1.47 1.19 7.66
C MET A 157 0.80 0.21 6.74
N PHE A 158 -0.33 -0.34 7.16
CA PHE A 158 -1.22 -1.19 6.38
C PHE A 158 -2.59 -0.54 6.21
N SER A 159 -3.16 -0.65 5.02
CA SER A 159 -4.52 -0.22 4.72
C SER A 159 -5.46 -1.43 4.63
N PHE A 160 -6.60 -1.34 5.30
CA PHE A 160 -7.67 -2.34 5.30
C PHE A 160 -8.93 -1.82 4.62
N HIS A 161 -8.75 -0.92 3.63
CA HIS A 161 -9.84 -0.47 2.78
C HIS A 161 -10.41 -1.64 1.98
N ALA A 162 -11.71 -1.60 1.64
CA ALA A 162 -12.47 -2.68 0.99
C ALA A 162 -11.82 -3.26 -0.30
N THR A 163 -10.97 -2.48 -0.98
CA THR A 163 -10.27 -2.93 -2.21
C THR A 163 -8.99 -3.72 -1.95
N LYS A 164 -8.53 -3.81 -0.71
CA LYS A 164 -7.29 -4.50 -0.34
C LYS A 164 -7.48 -6.00 -0.21
N VAL A 165 -6.39 -6.76 -0.23
CA VAL A 165 -6.39 -8.23 -0.09
C VAL A 165 -7.04 -8.67 1.22
N PHE A 166 -6.70 -7.99 2.32
CA PHE A 166 -7.39 -8.06 3.59
C PHE A 166 -8.07 -6.71 3.85
N ASN A 167 -9.31 -6.73 4.35
CA ASN A 167 -10.06 -5.50 4.60
C ASN A 167 -10.96 -5.60 5.83
N THR A 168 -11.30 -4.42 6.36
CA THR A 168 -12.28 -4.22 7.42
C THR A 168 -13.38 -3.24 6.95
N ILE A 169 -13.67 -3.22 5.63
CA ILE A 169 -14.44 -2.20 4.89
C ILE A 169 -13.62 -0.91 4.82
N GLU A 170 -13.40 -0.26 5.92
CA GLU A 170 -12.41 0.77 6.19
C GLU A 170 -11.59 0.36 7.41
N GLY A 171 -10.30 0.61 7.39
CA GLY A 171 -9.39 0.32 8.48
C GLY A 171 -7.93 0.50 8.11
N GLY A 172 -7.08 0.39 9.11
CA GLY A 172 -5.64 0.41 8.95
C GLY A 172 -4.93 -0.08 10.19
N ALA A 173 -3.64 -0.31 10.05
CA ALA A 173 -2.75 -0.64 11.16
C ALA A 173 -1.37 -0.03 10.96
N VAL A 174 -0.67 0.15 12.08
CA VAL A 174 0.76 0.41 12.11
C VAL A 174 1.43 -0.73 12.88
N THR A 175 2.42 -1.37 12.27
CA THR A 175 3.40 -2.19 12.98
C THR A 175 4.63 -1.34 13.29
N PHE A 176 5.31 -1.56 14.40
CA PHE A 176 6.47 -0.77 14.80
C PHE A 176 7.44 -1.58 15.63
N GLN A 177 8.73 -1.17 15.64
CA GLN A 177 9.79 -1.92 16.32
C GLN A 177 9.98 -1.45 17.77
N ASP A 178 9.92 -0.13 17.99
CA ASP A 178 10.09 0.45 19.32
C ASP A 178 8.76 0.41 20.10
N PRO A 179 8.64 -0.41 21.17
CA PRO A 179 7.41 -0.51 21.94
C PRO A 179 7.02 0.79 22.65
N SER A 180 7.93 1.74 22.83
CA SER A 180 7.64 3.05 23.44
C SER A 180 6.65 3.87 22.61
N LEU A 181 6.56 3.63 21.28
CA LEU A 181 5.60 4.26 20.40
C LEU A 181 4.14 3.88 20.68
N GLU A 182 3.90 2.73 21.35
CA GLU A 182 2.53 2.26 21.60
C GLU A 182 1.69 3.26 22.39
N VAL A 183 2.27 3.81 23.43
CA VAL A 183 1.58 4.77 24.32
C VAL A 183 1.24 6.05 23.56
N LEU A 184 2.22 6.62 22.86
CA LEU A 184 2.03 7.86 22.11
C LEU A 184 1.02 7.69 20.96
N LEU A 185 1.12 6.61 20.19
CA LEU A 185 0.17 6.30 19.11
C LEU A 185 -1.27 6.12 19.63
N ASN A 186 -1.44 5.53 20.83
CA ASN A 186 -2.75 5.42 21.46
C ASN A 186 -3.32 6.78 21.87
N TYR A 187 -2.48 7.69 22.38
CA TYR A 187 -2.93 9.07 22.66
C TYR A 187 -3.30 9.81 21.37
N LEU A 188 -2.42 9.78 20.37
CA LEU A 188 -2.63 10.50 19.11
C LEU A 188 -3.92 10.06 18.41
N LYS A 189 -4.19 8.75 18.32
CA LYS A 189 -5.42 8.25 17.67
C LYS A 189 -6.70 8.53 18.46
N ASN A 190 -6.58 8.99 19.72
CA ASN A 190 -7.68 9.34 20.61
C ASN A 190 -7.58 10.80 21.08
N PHE A 191 -7.51 11.74 20.14
CA PHE A 191 -7.51 13.20 20.38
C PHE A 191 -6.37 13.74 21.24
N GLY A 192 -5.30 12.96 21.50
CA GLY A 192 -4.21 13.35 22.39
C GLY A 192 -4.57 13.32 23.88
N ILE A 193 -5.67 12.63 24.21
CA ILE A 193 -6.17 12.48 25.59
C ILE A 193 -5.24 11.53 26.36
N THR A 194 -4.65 12.03 27.46
CA THR A 194 -3.74 11.29 28.34
C THR A 194 -4.38 10.93 29.70
N GLY A 195 -5.51 11.54 30.02
CA GLY A 195 -6.24 11.30 31.26
C GLY A 195 -7.64 11.91 31.24
N LYS A 196 -8.39 11.76 32.35
CA LYS A 196 -9.79 12.23 32.42
C LYS A 196 -9.95 13.74 32.14
N GLU A 197 -8.96 14.53 32.53
CA GLU A 197 -8.96 15.98 32.44
C GLU A 197 -7.70 16.53 31.73
N SER A 198 -6.92 15.64 31.05
CA SER A 198 -5.67 16.05 30.40
C SER A 198 -5.65 15.67 28.93
N VAL A 199 -5.25 16.63 28.10
CA VAL A 199 -4.98 16.50 26.68
C VAL A 199 -3.60 17.11 26.43
N GLU A 200 -2.60 16.26 26.16
CA GLU A 200 -1.21 16.72 26.07
C GLU A 200 -0.70 16.79 24.63
N TYR A 201 -1.40 16.16 23.69
CA TYR A 201 -0.98 16.09 22.30
C TYR A 201 -2.09 16.60 21.37
N VAL A 202 -1.69 17.15 20.22
CA VAL A 202 -2.62 17.43 19.12
C VAL A 202 -2.85 16.10 18.36
N GLY A 203 -3.89 15.39 18.75
CA GLY A 203 -4.28 14.13 18.16
C GLY A 203 -5.52 14.24 17.28
N GLY A 204 -5.99 13.10 16.76
CA GLY A 204 -7.19 13.00 15.93
C GLY A 204 -8.12 11.88 16.38
N ASN A 205 -9.28 11.79 15.74
CA ASN A 205 -10.19 10.67 15.92
C ASN A 205 -9.85 9.56 14.91
N ALA A 206 -8.91 8.72 15.29
CA ALA A 206 -8.38 7.68 14.38
C ALA A 206 -8.57 6.25 14.91
N LYS A 207 -9.42 6.06 15.93
CA LYS A 207 -9.71 4.74 16.50
C LYS A 207 -10.53 3.88 15.53
N MET A 208 -10.14 2.62 15.37
CA MET A 208 -10.97 1.60 14.74
C MET A 208 -12.15 1.26 15.67
N ASN A 209 -13.35 1.16 15.12
CA ASN A 209 -14.53 0.74 15.88
C ASN A 209 -14.71 -0.79 15.89
N GLU A 210 -15.59 -1.28 16.79
CA GLU A 210 -15.85 -2.71 16.97
C GLU A 210 -16.44 -3.39 15.73
N PHE A 211 -17.23 -2.68 14.91
CA PHE A 211 -17.80 -3.25 13.68
C PHE A 211 -16.72 -3.49 12.61
N GLN A 212 -15.79 -2.54 12.44
CA GLN A 212 -14.63 -2.74 11.58
C GLN A 212 -13.78 -3.91 12.08
N ALA A 213 -13.54 -3.98 13.40
CA ALA A 213 -12.77 -5.06 14.00
C ALA A 213 -13.45 -6.43 13.83
N ALA A 214 -14.76 -6.52 14.05
CA ALA A 214 -15.53 -7.74 13.84
C ALA A 214 -15.50 -8.22 12.38
N MET A 215 -15.61 -7.28 11.42
CA MET A 215 -15.45 -7.58 10.00
C MET A 215 -14.04 -8.11 9.71
N GLY A 216 -13.00 -7.49 10.26
CA GLY A 216 -11.62 -7.95 10.12
C GLY A 216 -11.41 -9.38 10.63
N ILE A 217 -11.97 -9.73 11.80
CA ILE A 217 -11.90 -11.09 12.34
C ILE A 217 -12.57 -12.10 11.39
N CYS A 218 -13.68 -11.72 10.75
CA CYS A 218 -14.35 -12.57 9.77
C CYS A 218 -13.49 -12.75 8.52
N ASN A 219 -12.99 -11.65 7.94
CA ASN A 219 -12.23 -11.66 6.69
C ASN A 219 -10.86 -12.33 6.83
N LEU A 220 -10.23 -12.23 8.01
CA LEU A 220 -8.92 -12.85 8.24
C LEU A 220 -8.95 -14.38 8.10
N ARG A 221 -10.10 -15.01 8.34
CA ARG A 221 -10.29 -16.46 8.18
C ARG A 221 -10.23 -16.93 6.72
N HIS A 222 -10.42 -16.00 5.78
CA HIS A 222 -10.52 -16.29 4.35
C HIS A 222 -9.36 -15.67 3.55
N VAL A 223 -8.42 -14.98 4.20
CA VAL A 223 -7.38 -14.22 3.50
C VAL A 223 -6.45 -15.13 2.70
N GLU A 224 -6.04 -16.27 3.25
CA GLU A 224 -5.17 -17.24 2.54
C GLU A 224 -5.87 -17.82 1.30
N ASP A 225 -7.13 -18.24 1.42
CA ASP A 225 -7.92 -18.72 0.29
C ASP A 225 -8.06 -17.66 -0.80
N ASN A 226 -8.25 -16.40 -0.38
CA ASN A 226 -8.36 -15.27 -1.31
C ASN A 226 -7.03 -14.96 -2.00
N ILE A 227 -5.90 -15.08 -1.30
CA ILE A 227 -4.56 -14.92 -1.87
C ILE A 227 -4.30 -16.04 -2.90
N GLU A 228 -4.63 -17.28 -2.55
CA GLU A 228 -4.46 -18.42 -3.45
C GLU A 228 -5.29 -18.29 -4.73
N LYS A 229 -6.55 -17.88 -4.63
CA LYS A 229 -7.40 -17.60 -5.80
C LYS A 229 -6.79 -16.49 -6.68
N ARG A 230 -6.27 -15.41 -6.09
CA ARG A 230 -5.58 -14.33 -6.82
C ARG A 230 -4.31 -14.83 -7.49
N ARG A 231 -3.56 -15.75 -6.86
CA ARG A 231 -2.38 -16.40 -7.43
C ARG A 231 -2.73 -17.09 -8.74
N LEU A 232 -3.78 -17.94 -8.73
CA LEU A 232 -4.22 -18.68 -9.92
C LEU A 232 -4.59 -17.74 -11.08
N ILE A 233 -5.30 -16.65 -10.79
CA ILE A 233 -5.66 -15.65 -11.80
C ILE A 233 -4.40 -14.94 -12.33
N THR A 234 -3.47 -14.59 -11.43
CA THR A 234 -2.20 -13.95 -11.80
C THR A 234 -1.36 -14.83 -12.72
N GLU A 235 -1.23 -16.12 -12.39
CA GLU A 235 -0.53 -17.09 -13.25
C GLU A 235 -1.21 -17.22 -14.61
N HIS A 236 -2.54 -17.21 -14.64
CA HIS A 236 -3.30 -17.25 -15.89
C HIS A 236 -3.05 -16.01 -16.75
N TYR A 237 -3.10 -14.81 -16.18
CA TYR A 237 -2.74 -13.57 -16.87
C TYR A 237 -1.29 -13.61 -17.39
N ARG A 238 -0.34 -14.07 -16.57
CA ARG A 238 1.06 -14.22 -16.97
C ARG A 238 1.19 -15.14 -18.17
N LYS A 239 0.54 -16.30 -18.14
CA LYS A 239 0.54 -17.25 -19.27
C LYS A 239 0.01 -16.64 -20.57
N ARG A 240 -0.99 -15.76 -20.47
CA ARG A 240 -1.64 -15.13 -21.65
C ARG A 240 -0.87 -13.92 -22.19
N LEU A 241 -0.22 -13.15 -21.33
CA LEU A 241 0.36 -11.86 -21.68
C LEU A 241 1.89 -11.85 -21.73
N SER A 242 2.58 -12.86 -21.20
CA SER A 242 4.04 -12.94 -21.30
C SER A 242 4.51 -13.14 -22.72
N GLY A 243 5.64 -12.50 -23.07
CA GLY A 243 6.26 -12.63 -24.40
C GLY A 243 5.54 -11.86 -25.52
N ILE A 244 4.48 -11.15 -25.22
CA ILE A 244 3.79 -10.30 -26.21
C ILE A 244 4.63 -9.01 -26.41
N PRO A 245 5.05 -8.69 -27.64
CA PRO A 245 5.81 -7.46 -27.90
C PRO A 245 5.08 -6.21 -27.40
N GLY A 246 5.79 -5.38 -26.66
CA GLY A 246 5.25 -4.14 -26.10
C GLY A 246 4.38 -4.31 -24.86
N ILE A 247 4.21 -5.54 -24.34
CA ILE A 247 3.62 -5.82 -23.03
C ILE A 247 4.73 -6.22 -22.06
N ARG A 248 4.85 -5.52 -20.94
CA ARG A 248 5.81 -5.83 -19.88
C ARG A 248 5.06 -6.13 -18.58
N LEU A 249 5.43 -7.24 -17.95
CA LEU A 249 4.90 -7.71 -16.66
C LEU A 249 6.01 -7.65 -15.60
N ASN A 250 5.64 -7.39 -14.36
CA ASN A 250 6.57 -7.48 -13.24
C ASN A 250 7.09 -8.91 -13.11
N GLN A 251 8.38 -9.01 -12.77
CA GLN A 251 8.99 -10.31 -12.46
C GLN A 251 8.78 -10.65 -10.98
N GLU A 252 8.61 -11.94 -10.70
CA GLU A 252 8.63 -12.44 -9.34
C GLU A 252 10.08 -12.44 -8.82
N LYS A 253 10.25 -12.10 -7.56
CA LYS A 253 11.56 -12.06 -6.90
C LYS A 253 11.71 -13.28 -6.00
N GLU A 254 12.88 -13.91 -6.06
CA GLU A 254 13.22 -15.00 -5.14
C GLU A 254 13.17 -14.55 -3.68
N GLY A 255 12.74 -15.43 -2.79
CA GLY A 255 12.63 -15.14 -1.35
C GLY A 255 11.43 -14.30 -0.97
N ILE A 256 10.59 -13.86 -1.92
CA ILE A 256 9.36 -13.12 -1.64
C ILE A 256 8.15 -14.05 -1.70
N LEU A 257 7.35 -14.05 -0.62
CA LEU A 257 6.00 -14.62 -0.63
C LEU A 257 5.01 -13.49 -0.95
N PRO A 258 4.47 -13.42 -2.19
CA PRO A 258 3.60 -12.32 -2.60
C PRO A 258 2.16 -12.53 -2.14
N ASN A 259 1.38 -11.45 -2.07
CA ASN A 259 -0.05 -11.48 -1.77
C ASN A 259 -0.95 -11.29 -3.00
N TYR A 260 -0.37 -11.12 -4.17
CA TYR A 260 -1.09 -10.89 -5.43
C TYR A 260 -2.15 -9.76 -5.33
N ALA A 261 -1.75 -8.64 -4.71
CA ALA A 261 -2.66 -7.52 -4.48
C ALA A 261 -3.15 -6.88 -5.77
N TYR A 262 -2.27 -6.76 -6.76
CA TYR A 262 -2.54 -6.12 -8.06
C TYR A 262 -1.84 -6.89 -9.19
N PHE A 263 -2.36 -6.70 -10.41
CA PHE A 263 -1.71 -7.18 -11.62
C PHE A 263 -1.41 -5.99 -12.57
N PRO A 264 -0.27 -5.32 -12.39
CA PRO A 264 0.16 -4.24 -13.26
C PRO A 264 0.68 -4.78 -14.59
N VAL A 265 0.29 -4.12 -15.67
CA VAL A 265 0.74 -4.38 -17.05
C VAL A 265 1.22 -3.07 -17.64
N ALA A 266 2.45 -3.00 -18.11
CA ALA A 266 2.95 -1.84 -18.83
C ALA A 266 2.80 -2.07 -20.35
N PHE A 267 2.20 -1.10 -21.03
CA PHE A 267 2.05 -1.03 -22.48
C PHE A 267 3.10 -0.06 -23.03
N ASP A 268 4.26 -0.59 -23.45
CA ASP A 268 5.41 0.17 -23.94
C ASP A 268 5.88 -0.45 -25.26
N GLY A 269 5.52 0.19 -26.37
CA GLY A 269 5.72 -0.35 -27.72
C GLY A 269 4.69 -1.39 -28.18
N PHE A 270 3.60 -1.56 -27.43
CA PHE A 270 2.45 -2.36 -27.86
C PHE A 270 1.68 -1.65 -28.98
N SER A 271 0.87 -2.39 -29.75
CA SER A 271 0.06 -1.84 -30.84
C SER A 271 -0.98 -0.78 -30.41
N MET A 272 -1.32 -0.75 -29.15
CA MET A 272 -2.18 0.24 -28.49
C MET A 272 -1.47 0.87 -27.30
N THR A 273 -1.68 2.17 -27.09
CA THR A 273 -1.25 2.86 -25.86
C THR A 273 -2.05 2.36 -24.64
N ARG A 274 -1.50 2.56 -23.44
CA ARG A 274 -2.21 2.29 -22.19
C ARG A 274 -3.62 2.91 -22.15
N ASN A 275 -3.76 4.13 -22.67
CA ASN A 275 -5.05 4.83 -22.70
C ASN A 275 -6.03 4.17 -23.65
N GLU A 276 -5.60 3.77 -24.85
CA GLU A 276 -6.44 3.04 -25.80
C GLU A 276 -6.88 1.68 -25.24
N VAL A 277 -6.00 0.95 -24.56
CA VAL A 277 -6.38 -0.30 -23.87
C VAL A 277 -7.40 -0.02 -22.76
N TYR A 278 -7.20 1.04 -21.97
CA TYR A 278 -8.14 1.43 -20.92
C TYR A 278 -9.54 1.71 -21.48
N GLU A 279 -9.65 2.53 -22.54
CA GLU A 279 -10.92 2.86 -23.20
C GLU A 279 -11.55 1.62 -23.87
N LEU A 280 -10.75 0.79 -24.51
CA LEU A 280 -11.20 -0.46 -25.11
C LEU A 280 -11.84 -1.38 -24.06
N LEU A 281 -11.18 -1.60 -22.92
CA LEU A 281 -11.71 -2.41 -21.82
C LEU A 281 -12.99 -1.79 -21.25
N ALA A 282 -13.02 -0.47 -21.06
CA ALA A 282 -14.19 0.25 -20.57
C ALA A 282 -15.40 0.10 -21.52
N SER A 283 -15.20 0.13 -22.85
CA SER A 283 -16.25 -0.11 -23.85
C SER A 283 -16.87 -1.51 -23.76
N HIS A 284 -16.14 -2.45 -23.19
CA HIS A 284 -16.59 -3.82 -22.88
C HIS A 284 -17.06 -4.01 -21.44
N HIS A 285 -17.30 -2.93 -20.68
CA HIS A 285 -17.69 -2.93 -19.27
C HIS A 285 -16.66 -3.58 -18.34
N ILE A 286 -15.37 -3.46 -18.67
CA ILE A 286 -14.24 -3.92 -17.85
C ILE A 286 -13.49 -2.70 -17.34
N PHE A 287 -13.43 -2.54 -16.01
CA PHE A 287 -12.87 -1.36 -15.37
C PHE A 287 -11.48 -1.64 -14.78
N ALA A 288 -10.46 -1.44 -15.59
CA ALA A 288 -9.07 -1.41 -15.15
C ALA A 288 -8.74 -0.07 -14.48
N ARG A 289 -7.57 0.05 -13.84
CA ARG A 289 -7.18 1.28 -13.14
C ARG A 289 -5.82 1.78 -13.59
N LYS A 290 -5.73 3.10 -13.83
CA LYS A 290 -4.48 3.81 -14.10
C LYS A 290 -3.76 4.09 -12.77
N TYR A 291 -3.24 3.09 -12.12
CA TYR A 291 -2.52 3.21 -10.86
C TYR A 291 -1.00 3.19 -11.13
N PHE A 292 -0.28 4.31 -10.95
CA PHE A 292 -0.77 5.59 -10.44
C PHE A 292 -0.61 6.67 -11.51
N TYR A 293 -1.73 7.28 -11.88
CA TYR A 293 -1.79 8.37 -12.84
C TYR A 293 -2.89 9.35 -12.43
N PRO A 294 -2.67 10.68 -12.46
CA PRO A 294 -1.35 11.31 -12.70
C PRO A 294 -0.34 11.03 -11.56
N LEU A 295 0.93 11.38 -11.75
CA LEU A 295 1.90 11.36 -10.66
C LEU A 295 1.50 12.38 -9.58
N ILE A 296 1.92 12.13 -8.33
CA ILE A 296 1.65 13.05 -7.22
C ILE A 296 2.20 14.45 -7.50
N THR A 297 3.36 14.53 -8.14
CA THR A 297 3.97 15.81 -8.58
C THR A 297 3.12 16.60 -9.56
N ASP A 298 2.19 15.93 -10.26
CA ASP A 298 1.31 16.55 -11.27
C ASP A 298 -0.07 16.92 -10.70
N PHE A 299 -0.33 16.63 -9.42
CA PHE A 299 -1.59 17.02 -8.77
C PHE A 299 -1.71 18.54 -8.68
N ASP A 300 -2.91 19.07 -8.88
CA ASP A 300 -3.16 20.52 -8.84
C ASP A 300 -2.67 21.19 -7.54
N CYS A 301 -2.75 20.47 -6.41
CA CYS A 301 -2.28 20.95 -5.12
C CYS A 301 -0.75 20.93 -4.95
N TYR A 302 0.00 20.29 -5.87
CA TYR A 302 1.44 20.07 -5.73
C TYR A 302 2.27 20.51 -6.95
N ARG A 303 1.68 20.65 -8.14
CA ARG A 303 2.43 20.85 -9.38
C ARG A 303 3.33 22.09 -9.36
N GLU A 304 2.92 23.17 -8.70
CA GLU A 304 3.75 24.37 -8.61
C GLU A 304 4.97 24.16 -7.71
N GLN A 305 4.77 23.44 -6.59
CA GLN A 305 5.83 23.18 -5.62
C GLN A 305 6.90 22.24 -6.16
N PHE A 306 6.51 21.27 -7.01
CA PHE A 306 7.43 20.23 -7.54
C PHE A 306 7.74 20.40 -9.02
N GLN A 307 7.53 21.59 -9.57
CA GLN A 307 7.88 21.91 -10.96
C GLN A 307 9.39 21.70 -11.20
N GLY A 308 9.72 20.96 -12.27
CA GLY A 308 11.12 20.72 -12.68
C GLY A 308 11.80 19.54 -11.99
N VAL A 309 11.15 18.82 -11.09
CA VAL A 309 11.67 17.56 -10.54
C VAL A 309 11.72 16.49 -11.64
N SER A 310 12.90 15.95 -11.90
CA SER A 310 13.11 14.94 -12.97
C SER A 310 12.90 13.52 -12.44
N LEU A 311 11.85 12.85 -12.91
CA LEU A 311 11.43 11.53 -12.46
C LEU A 311 11.04 10.67 -13.69
N PRO A 312 12.01 10.40 -14.60
CA PRO A 312 11.71 9.78 -15.89
C PRO A 312 11.11 8.40 -15.79
N CYS A 313 11.54 7.55 -14.84
CA CYS A 313 11.00 6.20 -14.69
C CYS A 313 9.57 6.23 -14.14
N ALA A 314 9.31 7.08 -13.14
CA ALA A 314 7.97 7.24 -12.59
C ALA A 314 6.99 7.80 -13.63
N LYS A 315 7.44 8.79 -14.44
CA LYS A 315 6.62 9.34 -15.52
C LYS A 315 6.30 8.30 -16.59
N LYS A 316 7.31 7.53 -17.02
CA LYS A 316 7.12 6.44 -17.98
C LYS A 316 6.14 5.40 -17.43
N ALA A 317 6.27 5.02 -16.16
CA ALA A 317 5.33 4.09 -15.50
C ALA A 317 3.90 4.67 -15.43
N ALA A 318 3.76 5.93 -15.03
CA ALA A 318 2.46 6.60 -14.97
C ALA A 318 1.76 6.65 -16.35
N ASP A 319 2.52 6.83 -17.42
CA ASP A 319 1.98 6.90 -18.79
C ASP A 319 1.68 5.53 -19.39
N SER A 320 2.35 4.46 -18.96
CA SER A 320 2.27 3.13 -19.61
C SER A 320 1.57 2.04 -18.78
N VAL A 321 1.48 2.18 -17.44
CA VAL A 321 0.96 1.11 -16.59
C VAL A 321 -0.57 1.15 -16.45
N LEU A 322 -1.18 -0.02 -16.51
CA LEU A 322 -2.58 -0.27 -16.20
C LEU A 322 -2.66 -1.48 -15.27
N THR A 323 -3.40 -1.37 -14.16
CA THR A 323 -3.70 -2.54 -13.33
C THR A 323 -4.97 -3.20 -13.83
N LEU A 324 -4.86 -4.46 -14.26
CA LEU A 324 -6.00 -5.25 -14.70
C LEU A 324 -6.86 -5.67 -13.49
N PRO A 325 -8.15 -5.97 -13.69
CA PRO A 325 -9.00 -6.49 -12.64
C PRO A 325 -8.39 -7.75 -12.01
N LEU A 326 -8.23 -7.75 -10.68
CA LEU A 326 -7.73 -8.89 -9.91
C LEU A 326 -8.42 -8.92 -8.55
N TYR A 327 -9.30 -9.90 -8.34
CA TYR A 327 -9.99 -10.15 -7.08
C TYR A 327 -10.29 -11.65 -6.97
N ALA A 328 -10.51 -12.16 -5.75
CA ALA A 328 -10.59 -13.59 -5.49
C ALA A 328 -11.69 -14.33 -6.27
N ASP A 329 -12.81 -13.66 -6.55
CA ASP A 329 -13.95 -14.27 -7.26
C ASP A 329 -13.95 -13.97 -8.77
N LEU A 330 -12.87 -13.40 -9.33
CA LEU A 330 -12.71 -13.25 -10.78
C LEU A 330 -12.57 -14.65 -11.40
N SER A 331 -13.45 -14.96 -12.36
CA SER A 331 -13.37 -16.26 -13.05
C SER A 331 -12.21 -16.30 -14.06
N ILE A 332 -11.65 -17.47 -14.29
CA ILE A 332 -10.64 -17.68 -15.34
C ILE A 332 -11.21 -17.31 -16.73
N SER A 333 -12.50 -17.57 -16.96
CA SER A 333 -13.15 -17.18 -18.22
C SER A 333 -13.26 -15.68 -18.42
N ASP A 334 -13.45 -14.90 -17.32
CA ASP A 334 -13.42 -13.45 -17.40
C ASP A 334 -12.00 -12.91 -17.59
N ALA A 335 -11.01 -13.55 -16.95
CA ALA A 335 -9.60 -13.25 -17.18
C ALA A 335 -9.19 -13.53 -18.64
N ASP A 336 -9.66 -14.64 -19.24
CA ASP A 336 -9.49 -14.92 -20.67
C ASP A 336 -10.12 -13.85 -21.55
N ARG A 337 -11.36 -13.47 -21.26
CA ARG A 337 -12.05 -12.40 -21.99
C ARG A 337 -11.28 -11.08 -21.95
N ILE A 338 -10.73 -10.72 -20.80
CA ILE A 338 -9.89 -9.52 -20.65
C ILE A 338 -8.67 -9.60 -21.57
N CYS A 339 -7.97 -10.74 -21.55
CA CYS A 339 -6.80 -10.97 -22.41
C CYS A 339 -7.18 -10.96 -23.90
N ASP A 340 -8.28 -11.62 -24.30
CA ASP A 340 -8.74 -11.67 -25.69
C ASP A 340 -9.02 -10.26 -26.23
N ILE A 341 -9.66 -9.40 -25.45
CA ILE A 341 -9.94 -8.01 -25.83
C ILE A 341 -8.62 -7.24 -26.02
N ILE A 342 -7.67 -7.35 -25.07
CA ILE A 342 -6.37 -6.69 -25.17
C ILE A 342 -5.60 -7.13 -26.41
N LEU A 343 -5.61 -8.44 -26.69
CA LEU A 343 -4.85 -9.06 -27.78
C LEU A 343 -5.59 -9.01 -29.13
N GLY A 344 -6.81 -8.50 -29.21
CA GLY A 344 -7.62 -8.46 -30.43
C GLY A 344 -8.03 -9.85 -30.95
N VAL A 345 -8.06 -10.86 -30.07
CA VAL A 345 -8.49 -12.22 -30.41
C VAL A 345 -10.01 -12.26 -30.47
N LYS A 346 -10.56 -12.61 -31.63
CA LYS A 346 -12.02 -12.80 -31.77
C LYS A 346 -12.45 -13.96 -30.85
N PRO A 347 -13.52 -13.78 -30.03
CA PRO A 347 -14.03 -14.87 -29.22
C PRO A 347 -14.34 -16.06 -30.14
N LYS A 348 -13.79 -17.23 -29.81
CA LYS A 348 -14.20 -18.49 -30.46
C LYS A 348 -15.70 -18.60 -30.26
N GLY A 349 -16.47 -18.54 -31.34
CA GLY A 349 -17.93 -18.57 -31.30
C GLY A 349 -18.40 -19.69 -30.38
N ARG A 350 -19.25 -19.36 -29.42
CA ARG A 350 -20.06 -20.37 -28.75
C ARG A 350 -20.94 -21.00 -29.83
N LEU A 351 -20.65 -22.27 -30.21
CA LEU A 351 -21.56 -23.12 -30.95
C LEU A 351 -22.80 -23.40 -30.10
#